data_77cba1e2c5bc01c1513027f6054975f6
#
_entry.id   77cba1e2c5bc01c1513027f6054975f6
#
_cell.length_a   1.000
_cell.length_b   1.000
_cell.length_c   1.000
_cell.angle_alpha   90.00
_cell.angle_beta   90.00
_cell.angle_gamma   90.00
#
_symmetry.space_group_name_H-M   'P 1'
#
loop_
_entity.id
_entity.type
_entity.pdbx_description
1 polymer ?
#
loop_
_entity_poly.entity_id
_entity_poly.type
_entity_poly.pdbx_seq_one_letter_code
_entity_poly.pdbx_strand_id
1 'polypeptide(L)'
;MVVRGVYPGRFQPIHWGHVHVIKWALERVDELIVVIGTAQESHTIANPFTAGERVVMVREALRDAGVDLSRIYIIPVPDIHMNVVWVKYVAMYVPPFKYGIARNPLVVRLFKEAGYEVLVPPPYNRELYSSTRIRTMMLLGDERWRELVPPSVAKFIDEIRGVERLREVSGRD
;
A
#
# COMPACT_ATOMS: atom_id res chain seq x y z
N MET A 1 19.35 -14.85 12.27
CA MET A 1 18.13 -15.08 11.46
C MET A 1 17.62 -13.76 10.93
N VAL A 2 17.10 -13.79 9.72
CA VAL A 2 16.50 -12.61 9.09
C VAL A 2 15.18 -12.29 9.80
N VAL A 3 15.02 -11.05 10.27
CA VAL A 3 13.81 -10.56 10.90
C VAL A 3 12.96 -9.85 9.83
N ARG A 4 11.75 -10.33 9.60
CA ARG A 4 10.83 -9.75 8.62
C ARG A 4 9.61 -9.15 9.30
N GLY A 5 9.14 -8.06 8.71
CA GLY A 5 7.84 -7.46 9.01
C GLY A 5 6.92 -7.52 7.81
N VAL A 6 5.63 -7.53 8.06
CA VAL A 6 4.60 -7.47 7.00
C VAL A 6 3.81 -6.17 7.13
N TYR A 7 3.74 -5.41 6.05
CA TYR A 7 3.01 -4.15 5.98
C TYR A 7 1.91 -4.27 4.92
N PRO A 8 0.66 -4.50 5.33
CA PRO A 8 -0.45 -4.58 4.40
C PRO A 8 -1.05 -3.23 4.08
N GLY A 9 -1.50 -3.05 2.86
CA GLY A 9 -2.21 -1.87 2.42
C GLY A 9 -2.84 -2.11 1.05
N ARG A 10 -3.78 -1.26 0.66
CA ARG A 10 -4.36 -1.35 -0.68
C ARG A 10 -3.52 -0.60 -1.72
N PHE A 11 -2.85 0.47 -1.31
CA PHE A 11 -1.98 1.27 -2.19
C PHE A 11 -2.71 1.72 -3.47
N GLN A 12 -3.75 2.49 -3.30
CA GLN A 12 -4.64 2.95 -4.38
C GLN A 12 -4.66 4.49 -4.56
N PRO A 13 -3.58 5.16 -4.87
CA PRO A 13 -2.22 4.66 -5.08
C PRO A 13 -1.36 4.75 -3.82
N ILE A 14 -0.14 4.23 -3.90
CA ILE A 14 0.91 4.49 -2.92
C ILE A 14 1.22 5.99 -2.90
N HIS A 15 1.55 6.53 -1.74
CA HIS A 15 1.90 7.93 -1.55
C HIS A 15 3.06 8.08 -0.57
N TRP A 16 3.52 9.32 -0.35
CA TRP A 16 4.67 9.56 0.53
C TRP A 16 4.44 9.10 1.97
N GLY A 17 3.20 9.08 2.45
CA GLY A 17 2.88 8.55 3.77
C GLY A 17 3.21 7.06 3.90
N HIS A 18 2.89 6.27 2.88
CA HIS A 18 3.27 4.85 2.83
C HIS A 18 4.78 4.68 2.78
N VAL A 19 5.47 5.47 1.95
CA VAL A 19 6.93 5.44 1.83
C VAL A 19 7.59 5.73 3.18
N HIS A 20 7.06 6.70 3.92
CA HIS A 20 7.56 7.03 5.25
C HIS A 20 7.44 5.85 6.21
N VAL A 21 6.31 5.15 6.22
CA VAL A 21 6.11 3.96 7.04
C VAL A 21 7.09 2.86 6.65
N ILE A 22 7.30 2.65 5.36
CA ILE A 22 8.22 1.62 4.86
C ILE A 22 9.65 1.91 5.32
N LYS A 23 10.12 3.15 5.21
CA LYS A 23 11.45 3.54 5.70
C LYS A 23 11.57 3.34 7.21
N TRP A 24 10.55 3.75 7.95
CA TRP A 24 10.49 3.57 9.40
C TRP A 24 10.58 2.08 9.78
N ALA A 25 9.87 1.23 9.06
CA ALA A 25 9.87 -0.21 9.29
C ALA A 25 11.24 -0.83 9.02
N LEU A 26 11.91 -0.41 7.94
CA LEU A 26 13.22 -0.95 7.56
C LEU A 26 14.34 -0.57 8.54
N GLU A 27 14.13 0.39 9.42
CA GLU A 27 15.03 0.66 10.54
C GLU A 27 14.88 -0.38 11.67
N ARG A 28 13.81 -1.17 11.67
CA ARG A 28 13.45 -2.11 12.74
C ARG A 28 13.46 -3.57 12.33
N VAL A 29 13.38 -3.84 11.03
CA VAL A 29 13.43 -5.19 10.48
C VAL A 29 14.51 -5.29 9.40
N ASP A 30 14.94 -6.50 9.10
CA ASP A 30 15.94 -6.74 8.05
C ASP A 30 15.30 -6.68 6.67
N GLU A 31 14.12 -7.26 6.54
CA GLU A 31 13.34 -7.28 5.29
C GLU A 31 11.88 -6.95 5.57
N LEU A 32 11.26 -6.29 4.61
CA LEU A 32 9.86 -5.91 4.70
C LEU A 32 9.05 -6.54 3.57
N ILE A 33 7.92 -7.12 3.94
CA ILE A 33 6.96 -7.66 2.98
C ILE A 33 5.84 -6.63 2.85
N VAL A 34 5.78 -5.97 1.71
CA VAL A 34 4.68 -5.07 1.37
C VAL A 34 3.58 -5.91 0.74
N VAL A 35 2.48 -6.07 1.44
CA VAL A 35 1.33 -6.83 0.95
C VAL A 35 0.35 -5.88 0.28
N ILE A 36 0.13 -6.08 -1.01
CA ILE A 36 -0.88 -5.35 -1.77
C ILE A 36 -2.20 -6.09 -1.60
N GLY A 37 -3.04 -5.55 -0.71
CA GLY A 37 -4.32 -6.15 -0.36
C GLY A 37 -5.40 -5.93 -1.40
N THR A 38 -6.49 -6.68 -1.26
CA THR A 38 -7.64 -6.59 -2.18
C THR A 38 -7.16 -6.69 -3.63
N ALA A 39 -6.30 -7.68 -3.89
CA ALA A 39 -5.61 -7.82 -5.16
C ALA A 39 -6.56 -8.12 -6.33
N GLN A 40 -7.74 -8.69 -6.04
CA GLN A 40 -8.73 -9.03 -7.05
C GLN A 40 -9.51 -7.83 -7.58
N GLU A 41 -9.52 -6.71 -6.88
CA GLU A 41 -10.32 -5.56 -7.27
C GLU A 41 -9.54 -4.53 -8.08
N SER A 42 -10.22 -3.98 -9.07
CA SER A 42 -9.75 -2.86 -9.89
C SER A 42 -10.93 -2.19 -10.58
N HIS A 43 -10.68 -1.06 -11.22
CA HIS A 43 -11.70 -0.36 -12.03
C HIS A 43 -12.94 0.06 -11.23
N THR A 44 -12.74 0.41 -9.96
CA THR A 44 -13.76 1.02 -9.11
C THR A 44 -13.22 2.33 -8.54
N ILE A 45 -14.11 3.16 -7.97
CA ILE A 45 -13.68 4.43 -7.37
C ILE A 45 -12.73 4.20 -6.20
N ALA A 46 -13.02 3.21 -5.36
CA ALA A 46 -12.20 2.90 -4.19
C ALA A 46 -10.92 2.13 -4.55
N ASN A 47 -10.96 1.35 -5.63
CA ASN A 47 -9.86 0.50 -6.07
C ASN A 47 -9.68 0.62 -7.59
N PRO A 48 -9.14 1.75 -8.08
CA PRO A 48 -9.04 1.95 -9.53
C PRO A 48 -7.94 1.14 -10.21
N PHE A 49 -6.89 0.76 -9.48
CA PHE A 49 -5.71 0.16 -10.07
C PHE A 49 -5.63 -1.34 -9.82
N THR A 50 -5.18 -2.09 -10.82
CA THR A 50 -4.98 -3.55 -10.71
C THR A 50 -3.85 -3.87 -9.73
N ALA A 51 -3.78 -5.12 -9.28
CA ALA A 51 -2.69 -5.58 -8.43
C ALA A 51 -1.33 -5.41 -9.12
N GLY A 52 -1.23 -5.80 -10.39
CA GLY A 52 0.02 -5.66 -11.16
C GLY A 52 0.47 -4.21 -11.30
N GLU A 53 -0.46 -3.31 -11.56
CA GLU A 53 -0.16 -1.88 -11.62
C GLU A 53 0.34 -1.35 -10.27
N ARG A 54 -0.26 -1.78 -9.19
CA ARG A 54 0.16 -1.37 -7.84
C ARG A 54 1.52 -1.93 -7.46
N VAL A 55 1.87 -3.14 -7.92
CA VAL A 55 3.23 -3.69 -7.77
C VAL A 55 4.25 -2.75 -8.41
N VAL A 56 4.00 -2.31 -9.64
CA VAL A 56 4.89 -1.35 -10.33
C VAL A 56 4.98 -0.04 -9.56
N MET A 57 3.84 0.51 -9.13
CA MET A 57 3.81 1.76 -8.38
C MET A 57 4.62 1.70 -7.08
N VAL A 58 4.47 0.63 -6.32
CA VAL A 58 5.21 0.45 -5.06
C VAL A 58 6.71 0.35 -5.34
N ARG A 59 7.09 -0.44 -6.33
CA ARG A 59 8.51 -0.59 -6.71
C ARG A 59 9.12 0.75 -7.14
N GLU A 60 8.42 1.48 -8.01
CA GLU A 60 8.92 2.78 -8.50
C GLU A 60 8.96 3.82 -7.38
N ALA A 61 7.97 3.84 -6.49
CA ALA A 61 7.96 4.73 -5.33
C ALA A 61 9.18 4.51 -4.43
N LEU A 62 9.49 3.25 -4.15
CA LEU A 62 10.61 2.90 -3.29
C LEU A 62 11.95 3.19 -3.95
N ARG A 63 12.03 3.01 -5.27
CA ARG A 63 13.23 3.40 -6.03
C ARG A 63 13.46 4.91 -5.95
N ASP A 64 12.43 5.73 -6.17
CA ASP A 64 12.52 7.18 -6.05
C ASP A 64 12.98 7.61 -4.64
N ALA A 65 12.54 6.88 -3.64
CA ALA A 65 12.86 7.16 -2.23
C ALA A 65 14.24 6.66 -1.79
N GLY A 66 14.98 6.00 -2.67
CA GLY A 66 16.30 5.46 -2.35
C GLY A 66 16.29 4.23 -1.45
N VAL A 67 15.17 3.51 -1.40
CA VAL A 67 15.05 2.28 -0.59
C VAL A 67 15.78 1.14 -1.29
N ASP A 68 16.51 0.34 -0.50
CA ASP A 68 17.17 -0.87 -0.98
C ASP A 68 16.12 -1.94 -1.31
N LEU A 69 15.82 -2.11 -2.59
CA LEU A 69 14.80 -3.04 -3.07
C LEU A 69 15.14 -4.50 -2.77
N SER A 70 16.40 -4.83 -2.52
CA SER A 70 16.78 -6.20 -2.14
C SER A 70 16.23 -6.60 -0.76
N ARG A 71 15.78 -5.62 0.04
CA ARG A 71 15.18 -5.85 1.35
C ARG A 71 13.65 -5.87 1.30
N ILE A 72 13.04 -5.79 0.12
CA ILE A 72 11.59 -5.64 -0.05
C ILE A 72 11.03 -6.82 -0.84
N TYR A 73 9.95 -7.40 -0.31
CA TYR A 73 9.05 -8.27 -1.08
C TYR A 73 7.78 -7.48 -1.35
N ILE A 74 7.27 -7.54 -2.56
CA ILE A 74 6.00 -6.92 -2.94
C ILE A 74 5.08 -8.04 -3.40
N ILE A 75 4.06 -8.35 -2.60
CA ILE A 75 3.23 -9.54 -2.82
C ILE A 75 1.76 -9.14 -2.81
N PRO A 76 1.06 -9.28 -3.95
CA PRO A 76 -0.39 -9.09 -3.98
C PRO A 76 -1.11 -10.27 -3.33
N VAL A 77 -2.13 -9.96 -2.53
CA VAL A 77 -2.96 -10.97 -1.86
C VAL A 77 -4.42 -10.57 -1.98
N PRO A 78 -5.29 -11.43 -2.51
CA PRO A 78 -6.72 -11.16 -2.57
C PRO A 78 -7.33 -11.06 -1.16
N ASP A 79 -8.39 -10.28 -1.01
CA ASP A 79 -9.14 -10.23 0.24
C ASP A 79 -10.19 -11.35 0.25
N ILE A 80 -10.30 -12.04 1.38
CA ILE A 80 -11.29 -13.11 1.56
C ILE A 80 -12.49 -12.66 2.38
N HIS A 81 -12.52 -11.40 2.84
CA HIS A 81 -13.62 -10.82 3.64
C HIS A 81 -13.97 -11.63 4.91
N MET A 82 -12.95 -12.28 5.51
CA MET A 82 -13.09 -13.03 6.76
C MET A 82 -11.99 -12.61 7.74
N ASN A 83 -12.31 -11.65 8.60
CA ASN A 83 -11.32 -11.03 9.48
C ASN A 83 -10.60 -12.01 10.39
N VAL A 84 -11.34 -12.97 10.96
CA VAL A 84 -10.79 -13.91 11.95
C VAL A 84 -9.62 -14.75 11.41
N VAL A 85 -9.65 -15.08 10.12
CA VAL A 85 -8.62 -15.91 9.50
C VAL A 85 -7.68 -15.12 8.58
N TRP A 86 -7.89 -13.83 8.45
CA TRP A 86 -7.19 -13.01 7.46
C TRP A 86 -5.67 -13.05 7.61
N VAL A 87 -5.14 -12.92 8.83
CA VAL A 87 -3.67 -12.89 9.04
C VAL A 87 -3.05 -14.24 8.66
N LYS A 88 -3.69 -15.36 9.02
CA LYS A 88 -3.20 -16.68 8.64
C LYS A 88 -3.30 -16.94 7.15
N TYR A 89 -4.34 -16.40 6.53
CA TYR A 89 -4.50 -16.44 5.09
C TYR A 89 -3.36 -15.66 4.38
N VAL A 90 -3.08 -14.45 4.83
CA VAL A 90 -1.94 -13.68 4.30
C VAL A 90 -0.63 -14.45 4.50
N ALA A 91 -0.45 -15.06 5.67
CA ALA A 91 0.77 -15.82 5.97
C ALA A 91 1.02 -16.99 5.01
N MET A 92 -0.02 -17.52 4.34
CA MET A 92 0.16 -18.54 3.31
C MET A 92 0.90 -18.02 2.07
N TYR A 93 0.79 -16.73 1.78
CA TYR A 93 1.28 -16.14 0.52
C TYR A 93 2.63 -15.45 0.66
N VAL A 94 3.13 -15.26 1.87
CA VAL A 94 4.30 -14.43 2.13
C VAL A 94 5.40 -15.22 2.83
N PRO A 95 6.67 -14.76 2.75
CA PRO A 95 7.73 -15.35 3.57
C PRO A 95 7.39 -15.29 5.07
N PRO A 96 7.92 -16.19 5.88
CA PRO A 96 7.73 -16.13 7.34
C PRO A 96 8.14 -14.77 7.89
N PHE A 97 7.32 -14.21 8.77
CA PHE A 97 7.56 -12.90 9.36
C PHE A 97 7.34 -12.92 10.87
N LYS A 98 7.95 -11.95 11.56
CA LYS A 98 7.84 -11.80 13.01
C LYS A 98 6.85 -10.71 13.40
N TYR A 99 6.84 -9.60 12.67
CA TYR A 99 6.05 -8.43 13.02
C TYR A 99 4.98 -8.10 11.99
N GLY A 100 3.78 -7.78 12.47
CA GLY A 100 2.82 -7.02 11.69
C GLY A 100 3.11 -5.52 11.84
N ILE A 101 2.99 -4.77 10.76
CA ILE A 101 3.18 -3.33 10.77
C ILE A 101 1.89 -2.68 10.33
N ALA A 102 1.24 -1.93 11.23
CA ALA A 102 -0.05 -1.34 10.96
C ALA A 102 -0.38 -0.25 11.97
N ARG A 103 -1.22 0.70 11.57
CA ARG A 103 -1.81 1.71 12.45
C ARG A 103 -3.31 1.52 12.64
N ASN A 104 -4.00 0.97 11.65
CA ASN A 104 -5.43 0.73 11.74
C ASN A 104 -5.73 -0.18 12.95
N PRO A 105 -6.56 0.25 13.91
CA PRO A 105 -6.82 -0.54 15.12
C PRO A 105 -7.34 -1.95 14.86
N LEU A 106 -8.17 -2.12 13.83
CA LEU A 106 -8.66 -3.46 13.46
C LEU A 106 -7.52 -4.36 13.01
N VAL A 107 -6.66 -3.86 12.12
CA VAL A 107 -5.53 -4.63 11.58
C VAL A 107 -4.53 -4.98 12.70
N VAL A 108 -4.23 -4.02 13.58
CA VAL A 108 -3.40 -4.25 14.77
C VAL A 108 -3.99 -5.38 15.64
N ARG A 109 -5.29 -5.32 15.90
CA ARG A 109 -5.97 -6.35 16.69
C ARG A 109 -5.89 -7.72 16.02
N LEU A 110 -6.11 -7.79 14.72
CA LEU A 110 -6.08 -9.06 13.99
C LEU A 110 -4.70 -9.72 14.04
N PHE A 111 -3.62 -8.93 13.91
CA PHE A 111 -2.27 -9.46 14.06
C PHE A 111 -2.04 -10.01 15.47
N LYS A 112 -2.44 -9.25 16.50
CA LYS A 112 -2.27 -9.68 17.90
C LYS A 112 -3.06 -10.97 18.19
N GLU A 113 -4.28 -11.06 17.74
CA GLU A 113 -5.11 -12.24 17.91
C GLU A 113 -4.53 -13.48 17.21
N ALA A 114 -3.82 -13.26 16.10
CA ALA A 114 -3.12 -14.33 15.39
C ALA A 114 -1.77 -14.71 16.02
N GLY A 115 -1.37 -14.03 17.09
CA GLY A 115 -0.14 -14.34 17.83
C GLY A 115 1.10 -13.58 17.39
N TYR A 116 0.96 -12.54 16.58
CA TYR A 116 2.09 -11.73 16.11
C TYR A 116 2.27 -10.47 16.97
N GLU A 117 3.53 -10.07 17.13
CA GLU A 117 3.84 -8.75 17.66
C GLU A 117 3.56 -7.69 16.58
N VAL A 118 3.17 -6.50 17.01
CA VAL A 118 2.85 -5.40 16.09
C VAL A 118 3.75 -4.22 16.36
N LEU A 119 4.34 -3.70 15.28
CA LEU A 119 5.03 -2.42 15.29
C LEU A 119 4.06 -1.37 14.73
N VAL A 120 3.75 -0.36 15.55
CA VAL A 120 2.83 0.70 15.16
C VAL A 120 3.63 1.94 14.77
N PRO A 121 3.67 2.30 13.47
CA PRO A 121 4.42 3.48 13.05
C PRO A 121 3.76 4.76 13.58
N PRO A 122 4.56 5.80 13.83
CA PRO A 122 4.00 7.10 14.22
C PRO A 122 3.19 7.71 13.08
N PRO A 123 2.22 8.58 13.38
CA PRO A 123 1.47 9.28 12.34
C PRO A 123 2.39 10.20 11.52
N TYR A 124 2.14 10.28 10.22
CA TYR A 124 2.88 11.15 9.31
C TYR A 124 1.91 11.87 8.38
N ASN A 125 1.55 13.10 8.72
CA ASN A 125 0.71 13.98 7.90
C ASN A 125 -0.50 13.28 7.27
N ARG A 126 -1.27 12.54 8.07
CA ARG A 126 -2.38 11.71 7.57
C ARG A 126 -3.50 12.51 6.91
N GLU A 127 -3.65 13.78 7.28
CA GLU A 127 -4.61 14.68 6.63
C GLU A 127 -4.18 15.02 5.21
N LEU A 128 -2.87 15.11 4.96
CA LEU A 128 -2.32 15.40 3.65
C LEU A 128 -2.16 14.11 2.81
N TYR A 129 -1.56 13.06 3.40
CA TYR A 129 -1.25 11.83 2.69
C TYR A 129 -2.32 10.78 2.93
N SER A 130 -3.25 10.70 1.98
CA SER A 130 -4.36 9.74 1.99
C SER A 130 -4.68 9.36 0.55
N SER A 131 -4.79 8.06 0.28
CA SER A 131 -5.18 7.58 -1.05
C SER A 131 -6.58 8.07 -1.44
N THR A 132 -7.50 8.12 -0.47
CA THR A 132 -8.85 8.66 -0.71
C THR A 132 -8.80 10.11 -1.15
N ARG A 133 -8.00 10.93 -0.47
CA ARG A 133 -7.81 12.34 -0.85
C ARG A 133 -7.22 12.47 -2.25
N ILE A 134 -6.19 11.68 -2.55
CA ILE A 134 -5.54 11.69 -3.86
C ILE A 134 -6.54 11.34 -4.96
N ARG A 135 -7.34 10.29 -4.78
CA ARG A 135 -8.37 9.92 -5.75
C ARG A 135 -9.43 11.01 -5.92
N THR A 136 -9.83 11.65 -4.83
CA THR A 136 -10.76 12.80 -4.89
C THR A 136 -10.17 13.95 -5.69
N MET A 137 -8.90 14.28 -5.48
CA MET A 137 -8.21 15.32 -6.26
C MET A 137 -8.17 14.97 -7.75
N MET A 138 -7.87 13.72 -8.09
CA MET A 138 -7.88 13.24 -9.47
C MET A 138 -9.27 13.42 -10.11
N LEU A 139 -10.33 13.09 -9.39
CA LEU A 139 -11.71 13.23 -9.87
C LEU A 139 -12.08 14.69 -10.10
N LEU A 140 -11.58 15.59 -9.27
CA LEU A 140 -11.86 17.04 -9.37
C LEU A 140 -10.94 17.77 -10.35
N GLY A 141 -9.98 17.07 -10.97
CA GLY A 141 -9.02 17.71 -11.86
C GLY A 141 -7.95 18.54 -11.13
N ASP A 142 -7.76 18.31 -9.85
CA ASP A 142 -6.77 19.00 -9.05
C ASP A 142 -5.42 18.30 -9.20
N GLU A 143 -4.55 18.86 -10.04
CA GLU A 143 -3.25 18.28 -10.39
C GLU A 143 -2.24 18.26 -9.22
N ARG A 144 -2.54 18.91 -8.09
CA ARG A 144 -1.67 18.87 -6.90
C ARG A 144 -1.53 17.48 -6.29
N TRP A 145 -2.38 16.52 -6.68
CA TRP A 145 -2.21 15.13 -6.27
C TRP A 145 -0.83 14.58 -6.62
N ARG A 146 -0.21 15.10 -7.68
CA ARG A 146 1.12 14.68 -8.14
C ARG A 146 2.20 14.91 -7.10
N GLU A 147 2.05 15.94 -6.26
CA GLU A 147 2.99 16.26 -5.20
C GLU A 147 2.90 15.29 -4.02
N LEU A 148 1.80 14.56 -3.91
CA LEU A 148 1.53 13.65 -2.79
C LEU A 148 2.06 12.24 -3.03
N VAL A 149 2.53 11.95 -4.22
CA VAL A 149 3.12 10.67 -4.61
C VAL A 149 4.54 10.88 -5.12
N PRO A 150 5.40 9.84 -5.07
CA PRO A 150 6.70 9.91 -5.73
C PRO A 150 6.57 10.19 -7.23
N PRO A 151 7.54 10.90 -7.84
CA PRO A 151 7.43 11.31 -9.25
C PRO A 151 7.21 10.15 -10.23
N SER A 152 7.88 9.02 -10.03
CA SER A 152 7.72 7.86 -10.91
C SER A 152 6.33 7.23 -10.82
N VAL A 153 5.66 7.38 -9.67
CA VAL A 153 4.27 6.91 -9.51
C VAL A 153 3.34 7.78 -10.34
N ALA A 154 3.48 9.10 -10.27
CA ALA A 154 2.69 10.03 -11.08
C ALA A 154 2.88 9.76 -12.58
N LYS A 155 4.13 9.56 -12.99
CA LYS A 155 4.46 9.22 -14.38
C LYS A 155 3.79 7.92 -14.83
N PHE A 156 3.86 6.88 -14.00
CA PHE A 156 3.25 5.59 -14.33
C PHE A 156 1.72 5.70 -14.42
N ILE A 157 1.10 6.46 -13.52
CA ILE A 157 -0.35 6.70 -13.56
C ILE A 157 -0.74 7.40 -14.88
N ASP A 158 0.08 8.33 -15.36
CA ASP A 158 -0.14 8.95 -16.66
C ASP A 158 0.00 7.94 -17.81
N GLU A 159 1.02 7.09 -17.75
CA GLU A 159 1.27 6.06 -18.78
C GLU A 159 0.09 5.09 -18.94
N ILE A 160 -0.52 4.70 -17.84
CA ILE A 160 -1.68 3.79 -17.86
C ILE A 160 -3.02 4.53 -18.00
N ARG A 161 -3.00 5.85 -18.13
CA ARG A 161 -4.20 6.69 -18.18
C ARG A 161 -5.11 6.48 -16.98
N GLY A 162 -4.49 6.44 -15.80
CA GLY A 162 -5.16 6.09 -14.54
C GLY A 162 -6.21 7.08 -14.10
N VAL A 163 -5.97 8.38 -14.27
CA VAL A 163 -6.95 9.43 -13.92
C VAL A 163 -8.19 9.33 -14.81
N GLU A 164 -8.00 9.10 -16.10
CA GLU A 164 -9.12 8.93 -17.06
C GLU A 164 -9.95 7.71 -16.70
N ARG A 165 -9.30 6.59 -16.38
CA ARG A 165 -10.01 5.39 -15.90
C ARG A 165 -10.86 5.69 -14.66
N LEU A 166 -10.28 6.40 -13.68
CA LEU A 166 -10.99 6.73 -12.46
C LEU A 166 -12.23 7.58 -12.74
N ARG A 167 -12.13 8.56 -13.65
CA ARG A 167 -13.25 9.40 -14.07
C ARG A 167 -14.31 8.58 -14.76
N GLU A 168 -13.93 7.70 -15.67
CA GLU A 168 -14.87 6.85 -16.41
C GLU A 168 -15.66 5.95 -15.47
N VAL A 169 -14.98 5.26 -14.52
CA VAL A 169 -15.67 4.36 -13.58
C VAL A 169 -16.51 5.13 -12.56
N SER A 170 -16.25 6.41 -12.37
CA SER A 170 -17.08 7.27 -11.51
C SER A 170 -18.31 7.82 -12.22
N GLY A 171 -18.43 7.61 -13.53
CA GLY A 171 -19.47 8.21 -14.36
C GLY A 171 -19.25 9.68 -14.66
N ARG A 172 -18.02 10.18 -14.53
CA ARG A 172 -17.63 11.57 -14.85
C ARG A 172 -16.83 11.57 -16.15
N ASP A 173 -17.38 12.21 -17.15
CA ASP A 173 -16.73 12.38 -18.46
C ASP A 173 -15.71 13.51 -18.44
#